data_3a43076c415cefaaaa4ab4174dea783f
#
_entry.id   3a43076c415cefaaaa4ab4174dea783f
#
_cell.length_a   1.000
_cell.length_b   1.000
_cell.length_c   1.000
_cell.angle_alpha   90.00
_cell.angle_beta   90.00
_cell.angle_gamma   90.00
#
_symmetry.space_group_name_H-M   'P 1'
#
loop_
_entity.id
_entity.type
_entity.pdbx_description
1 polymer ?
#
loop_
_entity_poly.entity_id
_entity_poly.type
_entity_poly.pdbx_seq_one_letter_code
_entity_poly.pdbx_strand_id
1 'polypeptide(L)'
;MKKLVSALIVTMMVAGSTIPVYACTPPLKTPSVEIPDINFQPDGALKDAIDNAAKNWIEKCILNQPTVNYATYFKSASRYFNYAVFSVNWNEVENATSYKVRVAKTDGSYKEFDTTYTSFYATNYTDEFFADGMDDATVMVRAYGENETFSCWSDDTNIVRFGY
;
A
#
# COMPACT_ATOMS: atom_id res chain seq x y z
N MET A 1 16.93 6.03 -11.42
CA MET A 1 16.70 4.97 -10.44
C MET A 1 15.22 4.52 -10.32
N LYS A 2 14.21 5.29 -10.76
CA LYS A 2 12.78 4.89 -10.73
C LYS A 2 12.35 3.89 -11.82
N LYS A 3 13.20 3.60 -12.81
CA LYS A 3 12.88 2.73 -13.97
C LYS A 3 13.18 1.24 -13.75
N LEU A 4 13.92 0.88 -12.69
CA LEU A 4 14.34 -0.50 -12.42
C LEU A 4 13.26 -1.35 -11.75
N VAL A 5 12.29 -0.75 -11.08
CA VAL A 5 11.26 -1.50 -10.34
C VAL A 5 10.20 -2.11 -11.26
N SER A 6 9.91 -1.49 -12.41
CA SER A 6 8.92 -2.01 -13.36
C SER A 6 9.40 -3.22 -14.17
N ALA A 7 10.70 -3.39 -14.35
CA ALA A 7 11.26 -4.53 -15.11
C ALA A 7 11.25 -5.84 -14.29
N LEU A 8 11.16 -5.75 -12.97
CA LEU A 8 11.21 -6.90 -12.07
C LEU A 8 9.94 -7.77 -12.11
N ILE A 9 8.85 -7.22 -12.61
CA ILE A 9 7.52 -7.86 -12.57
C ILE A 9 7.32 -8.89 -13.68
N VAL A 10 8.10 -8.83 -14.76
CA VAL A 10 7.83 -9.61 -15.98
C VAL A 10 8.49 -11.00 -16.00
N THR A 11 9.46 -11.28 -15.13
CA THR A 11 10.31 -12.48 -15.29
C THR A 11 9.99 -13.63 -14.32
N MET A 12 8.95 -13.55 -13.49
CA MET A 12 8.59 -14.62 -12.57
C MET A 12 7.51 -15.58 -13.09
N MET A 13 7.52 -15.91 -14.36
CA MET A 13 6.78 -17.06 -14.87
C MET A 13 7.68 -18.28 -14.86
N VAL A 14 7.84 -18.95 -13.73
CA VAL A 14 8.41 -20.30 -13.66
C VAL A 14 7.45 -21.22 -12.95
N ALA A 15 6.93 -22.14 -13.75
CA ALA A 15 6.36 -23.43 -13.38
C ALA A 15 5.32 -23.50 -12.25
N GLY A 16 4.06 -23.45 -12.59
CA GLY A 16 3.06 -24.37 -12.03
C GLY A 16 2.29 -23.93 -10.78
N SER A 17 2.51 -22.76 -10.20
CA SER A 17 1.63 -22.21 -9.17
C SER A 17 1.35 -20.74 -9.48
N THR A 18 0.16 -20.45 -9.96
CA THR A 18 -0.33 -19.09 -10.17
C THR A 18 -0.67 -18.45 -8.83
N ILE A 19 0.34 -18.10 -8.04
CA ILE A 19 0.15 -17.09 -7.01
C ILE A 19 0.20 -15.77 -7.77
N PRO A 20 -0.84 -14.95 -7.78
CA PRO A 20 -0.81 -13.67 -8.46
C PRO A 20 0.14 -12.73 -7.69
N VAL A 21 1.40 -12.73 -8.08
CA VAL A 21 2.43 -11.79 -7.56
C VAL A 21 2.00 -10.33 -7.75
N TYR A 22 1.02 -10.09 -8.60
CA TYR A 22 0.44 -8.78 -8.87
C TYR A 22 -0.32 -8.16 -7.69
N ALA A 23 -0.83 -8.96 -6.75
CA ALA A 23 -1.60 -8.46 -5.61
C ALA A 23 -0.74 -7.75 -4.55
N CYS A 24 0.57 -7.94 -4.58
CA CYS A 24 1.45 -7.41 -3.54
C CYS A 24 2.18 -6.12 -3.91
N THR A 25 2.08 -5.66 -5.15
CA THR A 25 2.56 -4.34 -5.54
C THR A 25 1.41 -3.34 -5.43
N PRO A 26 1.60 -2.19 -4.75
CA PRO A 26 0.57 -1.15 -4.79
C PRO A 26 0.30 -0.82 -6.26
N PRO A 27 -0.96 -0.63 -6.67
CA PRO A 27 -1.28 -0.21 -8.02
C PRO A 27 -0.61 1.15 -8.26
N LEU A 28 0.55 1.12 -8.89
CA LEU A 28 1.11 2.32 -9.48
C LEU A 28 0.17 2.65 -10.66
N LYS A 29 -0.61 3.71 -10.53
CA LYS A 29 -1.21 4.38 -11.70
C LYS A 29 -0.03 4.86 -12.55
N THR A 30 0.52 3.95 -13.36
CA THR A 30 1.52 4.32 -14.35
C THR A 30 0.81 5.09 -15.45
N PRO A 31 1.21 6.31 -15.75
CA PRO A 31 0.87 6.88 -17.04
C PRO A 31 1.37 5.88 -18.10
N SER A 32 0.55 5.59 -19.10
CA SER A 32 0.88 4.72 -20.22
C SER A 32 2.03 5.36 -21.02
N VAL A 33 3.24 5.10 -20.56
CA VAL A 33 4.45 5.42 -21.31
C VAL A 33 4.73 4.18 -22.14
N GLU A 34 4.62 4.29 -23.47
CA GLU A 34 5.13 3.29 -24.39
C GLU A 34 6.61 3.09 -24.08
N ILE A 35 6.94 1.96 -23.48
CA ILE A 35 8.32 1.57 -23.20
C ILE A 35 8.83 1.00 -24.51
N PRO A 36 9.86 1.58 -25.15
CA PRO A 36 10.50 0.96 -26.30
C PRO A 36 11.02 -0.42 -25.88
N ASP A 37 10.89 -1.41 -26.74
CA ASP A 37 11.40 -2.79 -26.57
C ASP A 37 12.91 -2.76 -26.33
N ILE A 38 13.30 -2.53 -25.08
CA ILE A 38 14.68 -2.66 -24.64
C ILE A 38 14.85 -4.15 -24.24
N ASN A 39 15.54 -4.89 -25.08
CA ASN A 39 15.95 -6.26 -24.77
C ASN A 39 17.01 -6.21 -23.65
N PHE A 40 16.55 -5.97 -22.41
CA PHE A 40 17.39 -5.91 -21.23
C PHE A 40 17.64 -7.32 -20.73
N GLN A 41 18.81 -7.86 -21.04
CA GLN A 41 19.31 -9.07 -20.37
C GLN A 41 20.24 -8.62 -19.24
N PRO A 42 19.82 -8.81 -17.97
CA PRO A 42 20.71 -8.53 -16.84
C PRO A 42 21.92 -9.45 -16.90
N ASP A 43 23.10 -8.92 -16.58
CA ASP A 43 24.29 -9.75 -16.36
C ASP A 43 24.05 -10.76 -15.23
N GLY A 44 24.89 -11.80 -15.13
CA GLY A 44 24.69 -12.89 -14.17
C GLY A 44 24.57 -12.39 -12.74
N ALA A 45 25.40 -11.43 -12.32
CA ALA A 45 25.41 -10.90 -10.95
C ALA A 45 24.11 -10.13 -10.63
N LEU A 46 23.60 -9.34 -11.57
CA LEU A 46 22.34 -8.61 -11.40
C LEU A 46 21.15 -9.57 -11.38
N LYS A 47 21.17 -10.60 -12.23
CA LYS A 47 20.15 -11.64 -12.22
C LYS A 47 20.10 -12.36 -10.88
N ASP A 48 21.24 -12.80 -10.36
CA ASP A 48 21.33 -13.49 -9.07
C ASP A 48 20.84 -12.59 -7.91
N ALA A 49 21.16 -11.31 -7.95
CA ALA A 49 20.67 -10.35 -6.94
C ALA A 49 19.16 -10.18 -7.00
N ILE A 50 18.57 -10.13 -8.20
CA ILE A 50 17.13 -10.06 -8.43
C ILE A 50 16.45 -11.34 -7.94
N ASP A 51 16.95 -12.50 -8.31
CA ASP A 51 16.38 -13.80 -7.94
C ASP A 51 16.43 -14.02 -6.42
N ASN A 52 17.52 -13.65 -5.76
CA ASN A 52 17.65 -13.70 -4.30
C ASN A 52 16.72 -12.73 -3.59
N ALA A 53 16.58 -11.51 -4.08
CA ALA A 53 15.65 -10.54 -3.52
C ALA A 53 14.19 -11.01 -3.65
N ALA A 54 13.84 -11.57 -4.80
CA ALA A 54 12.52 -12.13 -5.05
C ALA A 54 12.21 -13.31 -4.14
N LYS A 55 13.15 -14.24 -4.00
CA LYS A 55 13.03 -15.41 -3.11
C LYS A 55 12.83 -14.97 -1.66
N ASN A 56 13.67 -14.10 -1.15
CA ASN A 56 13.56 -13.56 0.19
C ASN A 56 12.21 -12.84 0.43
N TRP A 57 11.73 -12.12 -0.58
CA TRP A 57 10.44 -11.45 -0.50
C TRP A 57 9.27 -12.46 -0.43
N ILE A 58 9.29 -13.52 -1.26
CA ILE A 58 8.27 -14.58 -1.25
C ILE A 58 8.27 -15.31 0.09
N GLU A 59 9.43 -15.62 0.65
CA GLU A 59 9.56 -16.30 1.95
C GLU A 59 9.00 -15.46 3.11
N LYS A 60 9.01 -14.13 3.01
CA LYS A 60 8.50 -13.22 4.04
C LYS A 60 7.05 -12.79 3.82
N CYS A 61 6.53 -12.83 2.60
CA CYS A 61 5.15 -12.45 2.27
C CYS A 61 4.21 -13.64 2.48
N ILE A 62 4.01 -14.04 3.74
CA ILE A 62 3.24 -15.25 4.10
C ILE A 62 1.95 -14.97 4.87
N LEU A 63 1.73 -13.74 5.34
CA LEU A 63 0.50 -13.38 6.02
C LEU A 63 -0.64 -13.14 5.03
N ASN A 64 -1.87 -13.43 5.46
CA ASN A 64 -3.06 -13.12 4.68
C ASN A 64 -3.19 -11.60 4.47
N GLN A 65 -3.71 -11.22 3.32
CA GLN A 65 -3.97 -9.83 2.98
C GLN A 65 -5.09 -9.26 3.87
N PRO A 66 -4.90 -8.09 4.52
CA PRO A 66 -5.99 -7.43 5.23
C PRO A 66 -7.13 -7.03 4.29
N THR A 67 -8.35 -7.03 4.80
CA THR A 67 -9.51 -6.48 4.09
C THR A 67 -9.97 -5.24 4.83
N VAL A 68 -9.98 -4.09 4.16
CA VAL A 68 -10.49 -2.85 4.72
C VAL A 68 -12.02 -2.91 4.73
N ASN A 69 -12.62 -2.78 5.92
CA ASN A 69 -14.07 -2.83 6.10
C ASN A 69 -14.71 -1.49 5.77
N TYR A 70 -14.08 -0.40 6.22
CA TYR A 70 -14.46 0.98 5.88
C TYR A 70 -13.30 1.93 6.06
N ALA A 71 -13.33 3.03 5.31
CA ALA A 71 -12.47 4.18 5.49
C ALA A 71 -13.31 5.45 5.33
N THR A 72 -13.21 6.36 6.28
CA THR A 72 -14.04 7.55 6.33
C THR A 72 -13.22 8.79 6.62
N TYR A 73 -13.65 9.90 6.07
CA TYR A 73 -13.08 11.21 6.33
C TYR A 73 -14.21 12.21 6.59
N PHE A 74 -14.14 12.87 7.71
CA PHE A 74 -15.05 13.96 8.07
C PHE A 74 -14.27 15.27 8.10
N LYS A 75 -14.81 16.32 7.48
CA LYS A 75 -14.30 17.68 7.60
C LYS A 75 -15.44 18.63 7.96
N SER A 76 -15.25 19.41 9.02
CA SER A 76 -16.19 20.46 9.41
C SER A 76 -16.16 21.60 8.40
N ALA A 77 -17.33 22.03 7.92
CA ALA A 77 -17.47 23.19 7.06
C ALA A 77 -17.56 24.52 7.86
N SER A 78 -17.44 24.47 9.18
CA SER A 78 -17.55 25.65 10.01
C SER A 78 -16.38 26.61 9.81
N ARG A 79 -16.66 27.90 9.61
CA ARG A 79 -15.61 28.94 9.54
C ARG A 79 -14.85 29.11 10.88
N TYR A 80 -15.39 28.58 11.97
CA TYR A 80 -14.82 28.70 13.31
C TYR A 80 -14.04 27.49 13.77
N PHE A 81 -14.24 26.33 13.13
CA PHE A 81 -13.58 25.07 13.49
C PHE A 81 -13.08 24.36 12.23
N ASN A 82 -11.79 24.47 11.99
CA ASN A 82 -11.14 23.66 10.97
C ASN A 82 -10.77 22.30 11.59
N TYR A 83 -11.77 21.42 11.66
CA TYR A 83 -11.61 20.08 12.24
C TYR A 83 -11.84 19.03 11.19
N ALA A 84 -10.88 18.13 11.06
CA ALA A 84 -10.97 17.00 10.17
C ALA A 84 -10.58 15.71 10.89
N VAL A 85 -11.26 14.63 10.56
CA VAL A 85 -11.06 13.30 11.15
C VAL A 85 -10.98 12.27 10.05
N PHE A 86 -9.95 11.46 10.10
CA PHE A 86 -9.81 10.23 9.30
C PHE A 86 -9.95 9.01 10.20
N SER A 87 -10.70 8.01 9.75
CA SER A 87 -10.85 6.74 10.43
C SER A 87 -10.89 5.60 9.42
N VAL A 88 -10.20 4.52 9.73
CA VAL A 88 -10.20 3.29 8.94
C VAL A 88 -10.21 2.07 9.87
N ASN A 89 -10.88 1.00 9.44
CA ASN A 89 -10.92 -0.28 10.13
C ASN A 89 -10.78 -1.42 9.12
N TRP A 90 -10.16 -2.51 9.56
CA TRP A 90 -9.94 -3.71 8.76
C TRP A 90 -10.11 -4.97 9.60
N ASN A 91 -10.16 -6.13 8.95
CA ASN A 91 -10.21 -7.42 9.62
C ASN A 91 -8.85 -7.75 10.26
N GLU A 92 -8.90 -8.46 11.37
CA GLU A 92 -7.71 -9.06 11.97
C GLU A 92 -7.06 -10.07 11.01
N VAL A 93 -5.74 -10.07 10.98
CA VAL A 93 -4.95 -11.03 10.21
C VAL A 93 -4.25 -11.96 11.19
N GLU A 94 -4.44 -13.24 11.00
CA GLU A 94 -3.82 -14.27 11.85
C GLU A 94 -2.29 -14.15 11.83
N ASN A 95 -1.67 -14.24 13.02
CA ASN A 95 -0.24 -14.08 13.24
C ASN A 95 0.32 -12.68 12.94
N ALA A 96 -0.52 -11.68 12.70
CA ALA A 96 -0.08 -10.30 12.63
C ALA A 96 0.18 -9.74 14.03
N THR A 97 1.28 -9.02 14.19
CA THR A 97 1.65 -8.30 15.41
C THR A 97 1.47 -6.79 15.29
N SER A 98 1.44 -6.30 14.07
CA SER A 98 1.25 -4.89 13.76
C SER A 98 0.75 -4.68 12.33
N TYR A 99 0.33 -3.46 12.03
CA TYR A 99 -0.16 -3.07 10.72
C TYR A 99 0.46 -1.74 10.31
N LYS A 100 0.59 -1.57 9.02
CA LYS A 100 0.95 -0.29 8.40
C LYS A 100 -0.23 0.18 7.55
N VAL A 101 -0.68 1.40 7.81
CA VAL A 101 -1.74 2.07 7.06
C VAL A 101 -1.11 3.08 6.13
N ARG A 102 -1.38 2.99 4.84
CA ARG A 102 -0.95 3.97 3.84
C ARG A 102 -2.16 4.73 3.35
N VAL A 103 -2.13 6.03 3.47
CA VAL A 103 -3.13 6.94 2.90
C VAL A 103 -2.49 7.69 1.75
N ALA A 104 -3.09 7.62 0.58
CA ALA A 104 -2.60 8.26 -0.64
C ALA A 104 -3.63 9.27 -1.17
N LYS A 105 -3.18 10.49 -1.47
CA LYS A 105 -3.98 11.54 -2.07
C LYS A 105 -3.88 11.51 -3.61
N THR A 106 -4.80 12.16 -4.26
CA THR A 106 -4.87 12.23 -5.73
C THR A 106 -3.71 13.00 -6.36
N ASP A 107 -3.04 13.87 -5.61
CA ASP A 107 -1.84 14.59 -6.05
C ASP A 107 -0.56 13.72 -6.03
N GLY A 108 -0.70 12.45 -5.60
CA GLY A 108 0.40 11.49 -5.49
C GLY A 108 1.15 11.55 -4.16
N SER A 109 0.83 12.47 -3.28
CA SER A 109 1.37 12.46 -1.92
C SER A 109 0.77 11.31 -1.12
N TYR A 110 1.58 10.69 -0.26
CA TYR A 110 1.10 9.64 0.64
C TYR A 110 1.81 9.73 1.99
N LYS A 111 1.17 9.14 2.99
CA LYS A 111 1.75 8.97 4.31
C LYS A 111 1.45 7.59 4.86
N GLU A 112 2.39 7.04 5.64
CA GLU A 112 2.28 5.73 6.28
C GLU A 112 2.26 5.91 7.79
N PHE A 113 1.47 5.07 8.45
CA PHE A 113 1.28 5.04 9.89
C PHE A 113 1.37 3.61 10.38
N ASP A 114 2.04 3.39 11.51
CA ASP A 114 2.13 2.10 12.16
C ASP A 114 1.14 2.01 13.32
N THR A 115 0.50 0.85 13.48
CA THR A 115 -0.43 0.57 14.58
C THR A 115 -0.42 -0.92 14.93
N THR A 116 -0.74 -1.26 16.17
CA THR A 116 -0.95 -2.64 16.62
C THR A 116 -2.44 -3.02 16.68
N TYR A 117 -3.32 -2.07 16.41
CA TYR A 117 -4.77 -2.28 16.39
C TYR A 117 -5.26 -2.56 14.98
N THR A 118 -6.46 -3.10 14.84
CA THR A 118 -7.17 -3.31 13.57
C THR A 118 -7.95 -2.07 13.11
N SER A 119 -7.60 -0.93 13.66
CA SER A 119 -8.16 0.38 13.30
C SER A 119 -7.11 1.47 13.44
N PHE A 120 -7.29 2.53 12.68
CA PHE A 120 -6.48 3.74 12.80
C PHE A 120 -7.37 4.97 12.75
N TYR A 121 -7.03 5.94 13.58
CA TYR A 121 -7.73 7.20 13.72
C TYR A 121 -6.74 8.35 13.78
N ALA A 122 -7.00 9.41 13.00
CA ALA A 122 -6.19 10.62 13.03
C ALA A 122 -7.05 11.87 12.82
N THR A 123 -6.56 13.00 13.28
CA THR A 123 -7.18 14.31 13.08
C THR A 123 -6.17 15.27 12.46
N ASN A 124 -6.64 16.35 11.84
CA ASN A 124 -5.77 17.42 11.36
C ASN A 124 -4.97 18.13 12.48
N TYR A 125 -5.39 17.98 13.74
CA TYR A 125 -4.64 18.49 14.90
C TYR A 125 -3.48 17.55 15.30
N THR A 126 -3.63 16.26 15.08
CA THR A 126 -2.57 15.28 15.33
C THR A 126 -1.61 15.16 14.16
N ASP A 127 -2.11 15.40 12.94
CA ASP A 127 -1.32 15.33 11.72
C ASP A 127 -1.93 16.21 10.62
N GLU A 128 -1.17 17.25 10.22
CA GLU A 128 -1.57 18.21 9.19
C GLU A 128 -1.87 17.55 7.82
N PHE A 129 -1.34 16.36 7.58
CA PHE A 129 -1.66 15.59 6.37
C PHE A 129 -3.16 15.43 6.14
N PHE A 130 -3.95 15.35 7.22
CA PHE A 130 -5.40 15.19 7.15
C PHE A 130 -6.19 16.53 7.06
N ALA A 131 -5.52 17.66 6.99
CA ALA A 131 -6.20 18.95 6.91
C ALA A 131 -6.96 19.16 5.59
N ASP A 132 -6.34 18.79 4.47
CA ASP A 132 -6.86 19.03 3.13
C ASP A 132 -6.45 17.91 2.14
N GLY A 133 -7.10 17.90 0.96
CA GLY A 133 -6.72 17.01 -0.15
C GLY A 133 -7.12 15.55 0.06
N MET A 134 -8.11 15.28 0.92
CA MET A 134 -8.61 13.93 1.18
C MET A 134 -9.79 13.53 0.26
N ASP A 135 -10.18 14.41 -0.66
CA ASP A 135 -11.19 14.08 -1.66
C ASP A 135 -10.60 13.06 -2.65
N ASP A 136 -11.31 11.96 -2.86
CA ASP A 136 -10.87 10.83 -3.69
C ASP A 136 -9.54 10.17 -3.24
N ALA A 137 -9.12 10.41 -2.01
CA ALA A 137 -7.97 9.72 -1.42
C ALA A 137 -8.29 8.24 -1.21
N THR A 138 -7.25 7.42 -1.23
CA THR A 138 -7.35 5.98 -1.00
C THR A 138 -6.54 5.55 0.21
N VAL A 139 -6.92 4.42 0.79
CA VAL A 139 -6.20 3.78 1.88
C VAL A 139 -5.91 2.33 1.56
N MET A 140 -4.73 1.88 1.96
CA MET A 140 -4.30 0.48 1.95
C MET A 140 -3.75 0.12 3.32
N VAL A 141 -3.87 -1.16 3.67
CA VAL A 141 -3.34 -1.71 4.91
C VAL A 141 -2.46 -2.92 4.61
N ARG A 142 -1.36 -3.06 5.34
CA ARG A 142 -0.47 -4.22 5.32
C ARG A 142 -0.28 -4.75 6.73
N ALA A 143 -0.37 -6.07 6.90
CA ALA A 143 -0.05 -6.73 8.15
C ALA A 143 1.43 -7.09 8.23
N TYR A 144 1.99 -7.04 9.43
CA TYR A 144 3.34 -7.48 9.77
C TYR A 144 3.27 -8.46 10.93
N GLY A 145 4.05 -9.51 10.87
CA GLY A 145 4.19 -10.52 11.90
C GLY A 145 5.60 -10.64 12.43
N GLU A 146 5.86 -11.72 13.16
CA GLU A 146 7.19 -12.03 13.66
C GLU A 146 8.17 -12.34 12.51
N ASN A 147 9.49 -12.24 12.83
CA ASN A 147 10.57 -12.55 11.89
C ASN A 147 10.51 -11.74 10.57
N GLU A 148 10.02 -10.51 10.65
CA GLU A 148 9.87 -9.62 9.48
C GLU A 148 8.90 -10.17 8.41
N THR A 149 8.00 -11.08 8.80
CA THR A 149 6.96 -11.54 7.88
C THR A 149 5.91 -10.46 7.65
N PHE A 150 5.28 -10.48 6.48
CA PHE A 150 4.27 -9.50 6.12
C PHE A 150 3.22 -10.07 5.16
N SER A 151 2.14 -9.33 4.99
CA SER A 151 1.11 -9.59 3.97
C SER A 151 1.36 -8.78 2.70
N CYS A 152 0.60 -9.06 1.66
CA CYS A 152 0.37 -8.07 0.61
C CYS A 152 -0.38 -6.86 1.17
N TRP A 153 -0.31 -5.72 0.48
CA TRP A 153 -1.20 -4.59 0.75
C TRP A 153 -2.65 -5.00 0.45
N SER A 154 -3.60 -4.51 1.24
CA SER A 154 -5.02 -4.60 0.88
C SER A 154 -5.28 -3.95 -0.48
N ASP A 155 -6.42 -4.24 -1.07
CA ASP A 155 -6.90 -3.47 -2.21
C ASP A 155 -7.05 -1.99 -1.84
N ASP A 156 -6.87 -1.11 -2.84
CA ASP A 156 -7.14 0.31 -2.69
C ASP A 156 -8.60 0.52 -2.30
N THR A 157 -8.81 1.11 -1.14
CA THR A 157 -10.16 1.43 -0.66
C THR A 157 -10.36 2.94 -0.71
N ASN A 158 -11.40 3.37 -1.43
CA ASN A 158 -11.78 4.77 -1.46
C ASN A 158 -12.24 5.25 -0.07
N ILE A 159 -11.79 6.43 0.30
CA ILE A 159 -12.18 7.06 1.57
C ILE A 159 -13.52 7.79 1.36
N VAL A 160 -14.54 7.36 2.09
CA VAL A 160 -15.87 7.99 2.03
C VAL A 160 -15.88 9.27 2.84
N ARG A 161 -16.16 10.38 2.18
CA ARG A 161 -16.25 11.68 2.86
C ARG A 161 -17.65 11.90 3.47
N PHE A 162 -17.66 12.35 4.72
CA PHE A 162 -18.82 12.86 5.41
C PHE A 162 -18.58 14.33 5.80
N GLY A 163 -19.64 15.13 5.78
CA GLY A 163 -19.63 16.54 6.19
C GLY A 163 -20.19 17.42 5.08
N TYR A 164 -20.70 18.55 5.50
CA TYR A 164 -21.28 19.60 4.65
C TYR A 164 -20.29 20.73 4.51
#